data_1aaf9e91cadc246142fdb70145d75446
#
_entry.id   1aaf9e91cadc246142fdb70145d75446
#
_cell.length_a   1.000
_cell.length_b   1.000
_cell.length_c   1.000
_cell.angle_alpha   90.00
_cell.angle_beta   90.00
_cell.angle_gamma   90.00
#
_symmetry.space_group_name_H-M   'P 1'
#
loop_
_entity.id
_entity.type
_entity.pdbx_description
1 polymer ?
#
loop_
_entity_poly.entity_id
_entity_poly.type
_entity_poly.pdbx_seq_one_letter_code
_entity_poly.pdbx_strand_id
1 'polypeptide(L)'
;KLRTSSSHLEGCERDWSILAKRVVGTNGEVEGLECIRLEWVDGQMQEVAGSEFIIKADLILLAMGFVGPRKMGLVDQSDVDLDARGNVAANVVSYATSKPGIFACGDMRRGQSLVVWAIREGRQCARAVDLQLMGKSLLPR
;
A
#
# COMPACT_ATOMS: atom_id res chain seq x y z
N LYS A 1 -10.13 9.67 -12.31
CA LYS A 1 -9.96 11.11 -12.56
C LYS A 1 -8.47 11.40 -12.58
N LEU A 2 -7.92 11.66 -13.75
CA LEU A 2 -6.51 12.02 -13.92
C LEU A 2 -6.26 13.39 -13.28
N ARG A 3 -5.34 13.43 -12.32
CA ARG A 3 -4.90 14.67 -11.66
C ARG A 3 -3.43 14.89 -11.95
N THR A 4 -3.06 16.13 -12.22
CA THR A 4 -1.66 16.54 -12.34
C THR A 4 -1.21 17.11 -11.00
N SER A 5 -0.06 16.66 -10.52
CA SER A 5 0.64 17.24 -9.36
C SER A 5 1.82 18.08 -9.82
N SER A 6 2.40 18.88 -8.93
CA SER A 6 3.58 19.70 -9.24
C SER A 6 4.76 18.86 -9.73
N SER A 7 4.98 17.68 -9.18
CA SER A 7 6.03 16.76 -9.63
C SER A 7 5.86 16.29 -11.08
N HIS A 8 4.63 16.18 -11.57
CA HIS A 8 4.39 15.88 -12.98
C HIS A 8 4.75 17.04 -13.92
N LEU A 9 4.79 18.28 -13.41
CA LEU A 9 5.13 19.47 -14.18
C LEU A 9 6.63 19.67 -14.36
N GLU A 10 7.46 18.94 -13.62
CA GLU A 10 8.92 19.00 -13.72
C GLU A 10 9.46 18.40 -15.03
N GLY A 11 8.62 17.72 -15.77
CA GLY A 11 8.91 17.18 -17.09
C GLY A 11 9.08 15.66 -17.06
N CYS A 12 8.10 14.98 -17.63
CA CYS A 12 8.14 13.54 -17.90
C CYS A 12 7.12 13.20 -18.98
N GLU A 13 7.36 12.12 -19.68
CA GLU A 13 6.32 11.48 -20.49
C GLU A 13 5.43 10.65 -19.55
N ARG A 14 4.11 10.78 -19.71
CA ARG A 14 3.13 10.06 -18.92
C ARG A 14 2.25 9.23 -19.82
N ASP A 15 2.05 7.99 -19.44
CA ASP A 15 1.17 7.08 -20.14
C ASP A 15 0.31 6.31 -19.15
N TRP A 16 -0.84 5.81 -19.59
CA TRP A 16 -1.83 5.15 -18.77
C TRP A 16 -2.38 3.91 -19.46
N SER A 17 -3.10 3.10 -18.70
CA SER A 17 -3.69 1.86 -19.22
C SER A 17 -2.60 0.95 -19.80
N ILE A 18 -1.53 0.77 -19.05
CA ILE A 18 -0.38 -0.06 -19.41
C ILE A 18 -0.15 -1.07 -18.30
N LEU A 19 0.05 -2.33 -18.67
CA LEU A 19 0.54 -3.38 -17.78
C LEU A 19 1.99 -3.69 -18.14
N ALA A 20 2.88 -3.58 -17.16
CA ALA A 20 4.25 -4.06 -17.27
C ALA A 20 4.26 -5.58 -17.17
N LYS A 21 4.78 -6.26 -18.19
CA LYS A 21 4.85 -7.72 -18.29
C LYS A 21 6.17 -8.25 -17.72
N ARG A 22 7.28 -7.69 -18.17
CA ARG A 22 8.62 -8.10 -17.73
C ARG A 22 9.68 -7.05 -18.05
N VAL A 23 10.74 -7.05 -17.28
CA VAL A 23 11.96 -6.32 -17.60
C VAL A 23 12.73 -7.08 -18.68
N VAL A 24 13.23 -6.37 -19.68
CA VAL A 24 14.08 -6.93 -20.74
C VAL A 24 15.49 -6.34 -20.65
N GLY A 25 16.48 -7.13 -21.01
CA GLY A 25 17.88 -6.72 -20.97
C GLY A 25 18.82 -7.87 -21.32
N THR A 26 20.10 -7.55 -21.40
CA THR A 26 21.17 -8.46 -21.82
C THR A 26 22.31 -8.41 -20.81
N ASN A 27 22.93 -9.55 -20.51
CA ASN A 27 24.10 -9.65 -19.62
C ASN A 27 23.92 -9.02 -18.22
N GLY A 28 22.68 -8.99 -17.70
CA GLY A 28 22.38 -8.38 -16.40
C GLY A 28 22.15 -6.87 -16.44
N GLU A 29 22.20 -6.25 -17.60
CA GLU A 29 21.89 -4.83 -17.81
C GLU A 29 20.46 -4.67 -18.34
N VAL A 30 19.73 -3.68 -17.79
CA VAL A 30 18.36 -3.35 -18.21
C VAL A 30 18.40 -2.58 -19.52
N GLU A 31 17.58 -2.97 -20.48
CA GLU A 31 17.41 -2.29 -21.78
C GLU A 31 15.99 -1.75 -21.94
N GLY A 32 15.04 -2.24 -21.12
CA GLY A 32 13.67 -1.76 -21.22
C GLY A 32 12.66 -2.56 -20.40
N LEU A 33 11.41 -2.14 -20.56
CA LEU A 33 10.24 -2.73 -19.94
C LEU A 33 9.25 -3.14 -21.05
N GLU A 34 8.96 -4.44 -21.14
CA GLU A 34 7.92 -4.96 -22.01
C GLU A 34 6.56 -4.70 -21.38
N CYS A 35 5.68 -4.07 -22.14
CA CYS A 35 4.37 -3.62 -21.72
C CYS A 35 3.28 -4.07 -22.71
N ILE A 36 2.04 -4.08 -22.23
CA ILE A 36 0.85 -4.26 -23.07
C ILE A 36 -0.20 -3.21 -22.68
N ARG A 37 -1.02 -2.78 -23.66
CA ARG A 37 -2.14 -1.89 -23.42
C ARG A 37 -3.28 -2.60 -22.70
N LEU A 38 -3.98 -1.85 -21.85
CA LEU A 38 -5.16 -2.29 -21.15
C LEU A 38 -6.39 -1.52 -21.58
N GLU A 39 -7.53 -2.18 -21.61
CA GLU A 39 -8.84 -1.54 -21.78
C GLU A 39 -9.82 -2.01 -20.69
N TRP A 40 -10.87 -1.25 -20.46
CA TRP A 40 -11.94 -1.61 -19.54
C TRP A 40 -13.13 -2.14 -20.34
N VAL A 41 -13.43 -3.42 -20.18
CA VAL A 41 -14.58 -4.09 -20.78
C VAL A 41 -15.48 -4.60 -19.64
N ASP A 42 -16.72 -4.18 -19.62
CA ASP A 42 -17.70 -4.57 -18.60
C ASP A 42 -17.22 -4.38 -17.14
N GLY A 43 -16.46 -3.32 -16.89
CA GLY A 43 -15.91 -3.00 -15.56
C GLY A 43 -14.69 -3.84 -15.15
N GLN A 44 -14.19 -4.68 -16.03
CA GLN A 44 -12.96 -5.46 -15.82
C GLN A 44 -11.84 -4.95 -16.73
N MET A 45 -10.63 -4.99 -16.19
CA MET A 45 -9.43 -4.60 -16.92
C MET A 45 -8.95 -5.80 -17.77
N GLN A 46 -8.82 -5.58 -19.09
CA GLN A 46 -8.42 -6.62 -20.04
C GLN A 46 -7.20 -6.17 -20.86
N GLU A 47 -6.35 -7.11 -21.23
CA GLU A 47 -5.21 -6.86 -22.10
C GLU A 47 -5.69 -6.75 -23.56
N VAL A 48 -5.20 -5.73 -24.26
CA VAL A 48 -5.47 -5.55 -25.69
C VAL A 48 -4.49 -6.41 -26.48
N ALA A 49 -4.98 -7.49 -27.08
CA ALA A 49 -4.13 -8.42 -27.83
C ALA A 49 -3.40 -7.71 -28.99
N GLY A 50 -2.11 -8.00 -29.16
CA GLY A 50 -1.28 -7.43 -30.23
C GLY A 50 -0.85 -5.98 -29.97
N SER A 51 -1.02 -5.46 -28.74
CA SER A 51 -0.61 -4.13 -28.34
C SER A 51 0.67 -4.09 -27.52
N GLU A 52 1.44 -5.18 -27.55
CA GLU A 52 2.72 -5.29 -26.86
C GLU A 52 3.73 -4.26 -27.41
N PHE A 53 4.47 -3.64 -26.51
CA PHE A 53 5.52 -2.67 -26.87
C PHE A 53 6.61 -2.64 -25.80
N ILE A 54 7.78 -2.08 -26.15
CA ILE A 54 8.90 -1.93 -25.22
C ILE A 54 9.12 -0.45 -24.95
N ILE A 55 9.14 -0.09 -23.68
CA ILE A 55 9.65 1.20 -23.19
C ILE A 55 11.15 1.02 -22.98
N LYS A 56 11.98 1.70 -23.76
CA LYS A 56 13.44 1.68 -23.56
C LYS A 56 13.79 2.38 -22.25
N ALA A 57 14.61 1.76 -21.42
CA ALA A 57 15.04 2.31 -20.14
C ALA A 57 16.34 1.67 -19.69
N ASP A 58 17.25 2.49 -19.20
CA ASP A 58 18.51 2.07 -18.57
C ASP A 58 18.31 1.87 -17.05
N LEU A 59 17.21 2.40 -16.49
CA LEU A 59 16.83 2.24 -15.08
C LEU A 59 15.30 2.15 -14.97
N ILE A 60 14.83 1.19 -14.19
CA ILE A 60 13.41 1.01 -13.87
C ILE A 60 13.21 1.14 -12.37
N LEU A 61 12.37 2.08 -11.93
CA LEU A 61 12.02 2.29 -10.53
C LEU A 61 10.61 1.81 -10.26
N LEU A 62 10.48 0.88 -9.31
CA LEU A 62 9.19 0.38 -8.84
C LEU A 62 8.64 1.33 -7.79
N ALA A 63 7.60 2.08 -8.13
CA ALA A 63 6.92 3.04 -7.25
C ALA A 63 5.43 2.67 -7.06
N MET A 64 5.15 1.39 -6.84
CA MET A 64 3.80 0.81 -6.82
C MET A 64 3.17 0.75 -5.42
N GLY A 65 3.70 1.51 -4.45
CA GLY A 65 3.24 1.52 -3.07
C GLY A 65 3.81 0.37 -2.24
N PHE A 66 3.06 -0.05 -1.22
CA PHE A 66 3.50 -1.05 -0.26
C PHE A 66 2.59 -2.27 -0.26
N VAL A 67 3.14 -3.44 -0.03
CA VAL A 67 2.39 -4.71 -0.02
C VAL A 67 1.77 -4.95 1.35
N GLY A 68 2.42 -4.51 2.42
CA GLY A 68 1.97 -4.71 3.79
C GLY A 68 3.09 -4.54 4.82
N PRO A 69 2.82 -4.80 6.09
CA PRO A 69 3.82 -4.75 7.16
C PRO A 69 4.96 -5.75 6.92
N ARG A 70 6.17 -5.35 7.28
CA ARG A 70 7.31 -6.27 7.34
C ARG A 70 7.07 -7.27 8.48
N LYS A 71 6.95 -8.55 8.13
CA LYS A 71 6.65 -9.60 9.12
C LYS A 71 7.84 -9.89 10.03
N MET A 72 9.02 -10.07 9.43
CA MET A 72 10.24 -10.37 10.17
C MET A 72 10.55 -9.26 11.19
N GLY A 73 10.69 -9.63 12.44
CA GLY A 73 10.92 -8.74 13.57
C GLY A 73 9.70 -8.58 14.44
N LEU A 74 9.16 -7.36 14.59
CA LEU A 74 8.12 -7.04 15.56
C LEU A 74 6.84 -7.89 15.38
N VAL A 75 6.38 -8.09 14.15
CA VAL A 75 5.15 -8.85 13.88
C VAL A 75 5.33 -10.31 14.28
N ASP A 76 6.42 -10.95 13.83
CA ASP A 76 6.70 -12.36 14.18
C ASP A 76 6.94 -12.55 15.67
N GLN A 77 7.64 -11.59 16.32
CA GLN A 77 7.94 -11.66 17.76
C GLN A 77 6.71 -11.45 18.63
N SER A 78 5.76 -10.63 18.18
CA SER A 78 4.53 -10.34 18.93
C SER A 78 3.48 -11.43 18.78
N ASP A 79 3.61 -12.31 17.79
CA ASP A 79 2.69 -13.41 17.50
C ASP A 79 1.21 -12.96 17.42
N VAL A 80 0.99 -11.77 16.81
CA VAL A 80 -0.34 -11.22 16.58
C VAL A 80 -0.95 -11.80 15.32
N ASP A 81 -2.27 -11.96 15.31
CA ASP A 81 -2.98 -12.41 14.12
C ASP A 81 -2.89 -11.38 12.98
N LEU A 82 -2.86 -11.90 11.76
CA LEU A 82 -2.91 -11.11 10.54
C LEU A 82 -4.26 -11.29 9.84
N ASP A 83 -4.70 -10.26 9.14
CA ASP A 83 -5.87 -10.32 8.26
C ASP A 83 -5.54 -11.04 6.94
N ALA A 84 -6.56 -11.25 6.09
CA ALA A 84 -6.41 -11.92 4.79
C ALA A 84 -5.47 -11.18 3.82
N ARG A 85 -5.15 -9.91 4.08
CA ARG A 85 -4.20 -9.10 3.30
C ARG A 85 -2.80 -9.06 3.91
N GLY A 86 -2.60 -9.72 5.05
CA GLY A 86 -1.33 -9.76 5.78
C GLY A 86 -1.06 -8.53 6.67
N ASN A 87 -2.05 -7.68 6.93
CA ASN A 87 -1.95 -6.62 7.91
C ASN A 87 -2.25 -7.16 9.31
N VAL A 88 -1.81 -6.47 10.36
CA VAL A 88 -2.12 -6.87 11.74
C VAL A 88 -3.63 -6.75 11.98
N ALA A 89 -4.26 -7.87 12.35
CA ALA A 89 -5.66 -7.90 12.68
C ALA A 89 -5.91 -7.20 14.03
N ALA A 90 -6.67 -6.09 13.99
CA ALA A 90 -7.04 -5.38 15.20
C ALA A 90 -8.46 -4.80 15.06
N ASN A 91 -9.15 -4.70 16.20
CA ASN A 91 -10.51 -4.18 16.26
C ASN A 91 -10.56 -2.71 15.83
N VAL A 92 -11.59 -2.33 15.08
CA VAL A 92 -11.73 -0.98 14.52
C VAL A 92 -12.15 0.10 15.53
N VAL A 93 -12.56 -0.29 16.74
CA VAL A 93 -12.99 0.62 17.82
C VAL A 93 -11.98 0.66 18.95
N SER A 94 -11.54 -0.51 19.43
CA SER A 94 -10.58 -0.64 20.53
C SER A 94 -9.13 -0.70 20.06
N TYR A 95 -8.89 -0.94 18.77
CA TYR A 95 -7.55 -1.15 18.18
C TYR A 95 -6.75 -2.30 18.82
N ALA A 96 -7.39 -3.10 19.69
CA ALA A 96 -6.78 -4.25 20.31
C ALA A 96 -6.53 -5.36 19.27
N THR A 97 -5.38 -6.00 19.35
CA THR A 97 -4.99 -7.17 18.57
C THR A 97 -5.45 -8.46 19.26
N SER A 98 -5.07 -9.61 18.70
CA SER A 98 -5.27 -10.92 19.35
C SER A 98 -4.44 -11.13 20.62
N LYS A 99 -3.43 -10.29 20.88
CA LYS A 99 -2.58 -10.38 22.06
C LYS A 99 -2.93 -9.26 23.06
N PRO A 100 -3.21 -9.61 24.33
CA PRO A 100 -3.51 -8.61 25.34
C PRO A 100 -2.39 -7.58 25.50
N GLY A 101 -2.74 -6.30 25.58
CA GLY A 101 -1.80 -5.20 25.73
C GLY A 101 -1.11 -4.76 24.44
N ILE A 102 -1.39 -5.41 23.32
CA ILE A 102 -0.87 -5.01 22.01
C ILE A 102 -2.01 -4.40 21.18
N PHE A 103 -1.75 -3.23 20.63
CA PHE A 103 -2.68 -2.47 19.79
C PHE A 103 -2.04 -2.20 18.42
N ALA A 104 -2.86 -2.12 17.39
CA ALA A 104 -2.41 -1.75 16.05
C ALA A 104 -3.35 -0.76 15.39
N CYS A 105 -2.78 0.25 14.71
CA CYS A 105 -3.54 1.29 14.01
C CYS A 105 -2.79 1.76 12.77
N GLY A 106 -3.43 2.62 11.97
CA GLY A 106 -2.86 3.17 10.76
C GLY A 106 -2.57 2.09 9.72
N ASP A 107 -1.49 2.27 8.97
CA ASP A 107 -1.12 1.38 7.86
C ASP A 107 -0.84 -0.05 8.32
N MET A 108 -0.34 -0.24 9.55
CA MET A 108 -0.10 -1.56 10.12
C MET A 108 -1.37 -2.42 10.19
N ARG A 109 -2.50 -1.81 10.51
CA ARG A 109 -3.80 -2.47 10.63
C ARG A 109 -4.64 -2.37 9.34
N ARG A 110 -4.66 -1.19 8.76
CA ARG A 110 -5.56 -0.82 7.66
C ARG A 110 -5.00 -1.23 6.29
N GLY A 111 -3.70 -1.39 6.19
CA GLY A 111 -2.95 -1.39 4.96
C GLY A 111 -2.59 0.03 4.54
N GLN A 112 -1.67 0.15 3.61
CA GLN A 112 -1.18 1.44 3.12
C GLN A 112 -2.35 2.31 2.63
N SER A 113 -2.41 3.55 3.16
CA SER A 113 -3.50 4.47 2.88
C SER A 113 -3.05 5.94 3.00
N LEU A 114 -4.01 6.87 3.07
CA LEU A 114 -3.71 8.29 3.21
C LEU A 114 -3.23 8.62 4.63
N VAL A 115 -2.30 9.57 4.74
CA VAL A 115 -1.74 10.03 6.01
C VAL A 115 -2.81 10.54 6.98
N VAL A 116 -3.91 11.12 6.48
CA VAL A 116 -5.04 11.57 7.32
C VAL A 116 -5.71 10.41 8.07
N TRP A 117 -5.74 9.22 7.48
CA TRP A 117 -6.26 8.03 8.14
C TRP A 117 -5.29 7.50 9.19
N ALA A 118 -3.99 7.53 8.92
CA ALA A 118 -2.97 7.13 9.89
C ALA A 118 -3.03 8.03 11.13
N ILE A 119 -3.14 9.35 10.95
CA ILE A 119 -3.30 10.33 12.04
C ILE A 119 -4.59 10.07 12.83
N ARG A 120 -5.72 9.90 12.13
CA ARG A 120 -7.01 9.63 12.77
C ARG A 120 -6.97 8.36 13.61
N GLU A 121 -6.51 7.26 13.03
CA GLU A 121 -6.44 5.98 13.74
C GLU A 121 -5.46 6.02 14.90
N GLY A 122 -4.31 6.68 14.75
CA GLY A 122 -3.36 6.89 15.84
C GLY A 122 -3.98 7.59 17.04
N ARG A 123 -4.74 8.68 16.80
CA ARG A 123 -5.45 9.41 17.86
C ARG A 123 -6.54 8.56 18.52
N GLN A 124 -7.31 7.82 17.74
CA GLN A 124 -8.37 6.95 18.29
C GLN A 124 -7.77 5.76 19.05
N CYS A 125 -6.68 5.19 18.57
CA CYS A 125 -5.94 4.15 19.27
C CYS A 125 -5.38 4.65 20.62
N ALA A 126 -4.77 5.83 20.64
CA ALA A 126 -4.30 6.45 21.87
C ALA A 126 -5.43 6.60 22.90
N ARG A 127 -6.62 7.05 22.46
CA ARG A 127 -7.80 7.11 23.32
C ARG A 127 -8.24 5.73 23.83
N ALA A 128 -8.19 4.71 22.97
CA ALA A 128 -8.57 3.35 23.36
C ALA A 128 -7.60 2.75 24.38
N VAL A 129 -6.31 2.99 24.22
CA VAL A 129 -5.27 2.61 25.19
C VAL A 129 -5.50 3.33 26.53
N ASP A 130 -5.72 4.66 26.50
CA ASP A 130 -6.01 5.46 27.70
C ASP A 130 -7.26 4.92 28.43
N LEU A 131 -8.33 4.63 27.69
CA LEU A 131 -9.55 4.05 28.24
C LEU A 131 -9.30 2.68 28.91
N GLN A 132 -8.47 1.84 28.30
CA GLN A 132 -8.14 0.53 28.85
C GLN A 132 -7.29 0.64 30.12
N LEU A 133 -6.33 1.55 30.16
CA LEU A 133 -5.44 1.71 31.31
C LEU A 133 -6.09 2.45 32.47
N MET A 134 -6.91 3.46 32.17
CA MET A 134 -7.46 4.40 33.16
C MET A 134 -8.95 4.14 33.49
N GLY A 135 -9.62 3.23 32.76
CA GLY A 135 -11.07 3.01 32.88
C GLY A 135 -11.94 4.14 32.30
N LYS A 136 -11.36 5.30 32.05
CA LYS A 136 -12.00 6.46 31.40
C LYS A 136 -10.97 7.23 30.56
N SER A 137 -11.43 7.95 29.56
CA SER A 137 -10.57 8.77 28.74
C SER A 137 -11.19 10.14 28.50
N LEU A 138 -10.38 11.18 28.64
CA LEU A 138 -10.72 12.57 28.29
C LEU A 138 -10.21 12.95 26.90
N LEU A 139 -9.51 12.06 26.20
CA LEU A 139 -9.03 12.29 24.85
C LEU A 139 -10.22 12.36 23.88
N PRO A 140 -10.18 13.25 22.89
CA PRO A 140 -11.25 13.37 21.90
C PRO A 140 -11.35 12.11 21.04
N ARG A 141 -12.55 11.85 20.54
CA ARG A 141 -12.85 10.73 19.64
C ARG A 141 -12.69 11.12 18.18
#